data_2fcdd30e7638d0367237b238b419167c
#
_entry.id   2fcdd30e7638d0367237b238b419167c
#
_cell.length_a   1.000
_cell.length_b   1.000
_cell.length_c   1.000
_cell.angle_alpha   90.00
_cell.angle_beta   90.00
_cell.angle_gamma   90.00
#
_symmetry.space_group_name_H-M   'P 1'
#
loop_
_entity.id
_entity.type
_entity.pdbx_description
1 polymer ?
#
loop_
_entity_poly.entity_id
_entity_poly.type
_entity_poly.pdbx_seq_one_letter_code
_entity_poly.pdbx_strand_id
1 'polypeptide(L)'
;MVLVFLATTLDAASPFKPAACEGAYPKHLQGICTNGKDAIYWSWTDAIVKTGLDGRIQKKVPAPSHQGDLCFHDGKVYVAVNLGKFNEPAGKADSWVFVFDGDTLKELSRHAVPELVHGAGGMACKDGRFLIVGGLPPETGENYLYEYDGQLKFIQRHVLASGHTDKGIQTAEYADGFWWFGCYGKPAILLRADDQFQFTGRWKFNASVGIVRIAPNQFLIAENKATKGVGNTARLRLARPHPEKGLILDSEQP
;
A
#
# COMPACT_ATOMS: atom_id res chain seq x y z
N MET A 1 44.50 21.44 -14.37
CA MET A 1 43.53 21.88 -13.35
C MET A 1 42.16 21.50 -13.87
N VAL A 2 41.58 20.38 -13.40
CA VAL A 2 40.26 19.90 -13.85
C VAL A 2 39.26 20.50 -12.88
N LEU A 3 38.37 21.37 -13.37
CA LEU A 3 37.23 21.88 -12.60
C LEU A 3 36.14 20.79 -12.60
N VAL A 4 35.93 20.17 -11.47
CA VAL A 4 34.76 19.29 -11.23
C VAL A 4 33.58 20.19 -10.85
N PHE A 5 32.63 20.37 -11.76
CA PHE A 5 31.32 20.95 -11.44
C PHE A 5 30.51 19.94 -10.65
N LEU A 6 30.40 20.14 -9.36
CA LEU A 6 29.33 19.48 -8.57
C LEU A 6 28.00 20.15 -8.96
N ALA A 7 27.23 19.47 -9.78
CA ALA A 7 25.82 19.82 -10.00
C ALA A 7 25.03 19.49 -8.72
N THR A 8 24.75 20.49 -7.89
CA THR A 8 23.76 20.40 -6.84
C THR A 8 22.38 20.34 -7.51
N THR A 9 21.82 19.14 -7.65
CA THR A 9 20.40 19.01 -7.96
C THR A 9 19.62 19.58 -6.77
N LEU A 10 19.01 20.74 -6.97
CA LEU A 10 17.95 21.23 -6.07
C LEU A 10 16.84 20.19 -6.12
N ASP A 11 16.70 19.40 -5.05
CA ASP A 11 15.60 18.49 -4.86
C ASP A 11 14.33 19.35 -4.78
N ALA A 12 13.52 19.34 -5.83
CA ALA A 12 12.26 20.07 -5.82
C ALA A 12 11.38 19.46 -4.73
N ALA A 13 10.93 20.30 -3.79
CA ALA A 13 10.08 19.85 -2.70
C ALA A 13 8.85 19.10 -3.26
N SER A 14 8.54 17.96 -2.68
CA SER A 14 7.37 17.16 -3.09
C SER A 14 6.10 18.04 -3.06
N PRO A 15 5.24 17.96 -4.08
CA PRO A 15 3.98 18.70 -4.09
C PRO A 15 2.96 18.17 -3.08
N PHE A 16 3.20 16.97 -2.55
CA PHE A 16 2.30 16.30 -1.62
C PHE A 16 2.36 16.91 -0.23
N LYS A 17 1.19 17.08 0.38
CA LYS A 17 1.01 17.62 1.73
C LYS A 17 0.01 16.76 2.51
N PRO A 18 -0.04 16.86 3.84
CA PRO A 18 -1.14 16.28 4.61
C PRO A 18 -2.48 16.75 4.06
N ALA A 19 -3.36 15.80 3.75
CA ALA A 19 -4.69 16.05 3.22
C ALA A 19 -5.68 15.03 3.81
N ALA A 20 -6.97 15.35 3.79
CA ALA A 20 -8.03 14.42 4.15
C ALA A 20 -8.82 14.02 2.90
N CYS A 21 -9.12 12.72 2.75
CA CYS A 21 -10.05 12.29 1.72
C CYS A 21 -11.44 12.85 2.00
N GLU A 22 -12.02 13.54 1.04
CA GLU A 22 -13.35 14.12 1.16
C GLU A 22 -14.41 13.05 1.43
N GLY A 23 -15.35 13.35 2.32
CA GLY A 23 -16.50 12.51 2.64
C GLY A 23 -16.26 11.51 3.76
N ALA A 24 -17.30 10.69 4.00
CA ALA A 24 -17.29 9.57 4.92
C ALA A 24 -17.78 8.30 4.21
N TYR A 25 -17.25 7.16 4.64
CA TYR A 25 -17.42 5.88 3.95
C TYR A 25 -17.97 4.82 4.91
N PRO A 26 -18.84 3.90 4.43
CA PRO A 26 -19.42 2.86 5.29
C PRO A 26 -18.36 1.92 5.85
N LYS A 27 -17.34 1.61 5.06
CA LYS A 27 -16.26 0.68 5.37
C LYS A 27 -14.93 1.40 5.53
N HIS A 28 -13.95 0.75 6.15
CA HIS A 28 -12.64 1.35 6.41
C HIS A 28 -11.75 1.43 5.16
N LEU A 29 -10.75 2.28 5.24
CA LEU A 29 -9.69 2.42 4.25
C LEU A 29 -8.81 1.16 4.25
N GLN A 30 -8.33 0.79 3.07
CA GLN A 30 -7.48 -0.38 2.87
C GLN A 30 -6.10 -0.02 2.29
N GLY A 31 -6.01 1.09 1.56
CA GLY A 31 -4.75 1.49 0.94
C GLY A 31 -4.82 2.84 0.25
N ILE A 32 -3.64 3.34 -0.12
CA ILE A 32 -3.46 4.56 -0.91
C ILE A 32 -2.33 4.37 -1.93
N CYS A 33 -2.45 5.00 -3.09
CA CYS A 33 -1.33 5.24 -3.99
C CYS A 33 -1.44 6.60 -4.65
N THR A 34 -0.43 6.98 -5.45
CA THR A 34 -0.41 8.24 -6.19
C THR A 34 0.13 8.01 -7.60
N ASN A 35 -0.26 8.88 -8.54
CA ASN A 35 0.36 8.93 -9.87
C ASN A 35 1.69 9.72 -9.89
N GLY A 36 2.18 10.17 -8.73
CA GLY A 36 3.40 10.95 -8.59
C GLY A 36 3.29 12.40 -9.05
N LYS A 37 2.10 12.87 -9.47
CA LYS A 37 1.89 14.20 -10.07
C LYS A 37 0.83 15.01 -9.33
N ASP A 38 -0.42 14.66 -9.51
CA ASP A 38 -1.57 15.50 -9.17
C ASP A 38 -2.75 14.74 -8.56
N ALA A 39 -2.65 13.42 -8.40
CA ALA A 39 -3.73 12.60 -7.88
C ALA A 39 -3.30 11.63 -6.80
N ILE A 40 -4.22 11.41 -5.85
CA ILE A 40 -4.15 10.38 -4.83
C ILE A 40 -5.32 9.43 -5.04
N TYR A 41 -5.06 8.13 -5.01
CA TYR A 41 -6.05 7.08 -5.10
C TYR A 41 -6.22 6.41 -3.74
N TRP A 42 -7.46 6.16 -3.36
CA TRP A 42 -7.85 5.61 -2.08
C TRP A 42 -8.66 4.35 -2.32
N SER A 43 -8.22 3.24 -1.77
CA SER A 43 -8.98 1.99 -1.76
C SER A 43 -9.75 1.88 -0.46
N TRP A 44 -11.06 1.99 -0.54
CA TRP A 44 -11.97 1.64 0.54
C TRP A 44 -12.45 0.22 0.32
N THR A 45 -12.88 -0.48 1.37
CA THR A 45 -13.32 -1.89 1.27
C THR A 45 -14.28 -2.15 0.10
N ASP A 46 -15.11 -1.16 -0.28
CA ASP A 46 -16.18 -1.28 -1.29
C ASP A 46 -16.23 -0.10 -2.29
N ALA A 47 -15.16 0.67 -2.37
CA ALA A 47 -15.07 1.78 -3.33
C ALA A 47 -13.61 2.14 -3.65
N ILE A 48 -13.38 2.63 -4.87
CA ILE A 48 -12.13 3.30 -5.27
C ILE A 48 -12.42 4.78 -5.48
N VAL A 49 -11.55 5.64 -4.95
CA VAL A 49 -11.69 7.10 -5.02
C VAL A 49 -10.41 7.71 -5.56
N LYS A 50 -10.54 8.63 -6.50
CA LYS A 50 -9.47 9.52 -6.98
C LYS A 50 -9.73 10.91 -6.43
N THR A 51 -8.73 11.51 -5.80
CA THR A 51 -8.77 12.90 -5.33
C THR A 51 -7.64 13.72 -5.95
N GLY A 52 -7.76 15.03 -5.91
CA GLY A 52 -6.61 15.92 -6.04
C GLY A 52 -5.67 15.78 -4.83
N LEU A 53 -4.55 16.51 -4.85
CA LEU A 53 -3.60 16.55 -3.72
C LEU A 53 -4.19 17.21 -2.47
N ASP A 54 -5.26 17.99 -2.63
CA ASP A 54 -6.02 18.63 -1.55
C ASP A 54 -7.05 17.69 -0.90
N GLY A 55 -7.19 16.47 -1.41
CA GLY A 55 -8.14 15.46 -0.93
C GLY A 55 -9.56 15.59 -1.47
N ARG A 56 -9.85 16.57 -2.34
CA ARG A 56 -11.17 16.74 -2.98
C ARG A 56 -11.41 15.66 -4.01
N ILE A 57 -12.60 15.06 -3.97
CA ILE A 57 -12.99 13.99 -4.88
C ILE A 57 -13.05 14.48 -6.32
N GLN A 58 -12.26 13.88 -7.19
CA GLN A 58 -12.34 14.00 -8.64
C GLN A 58 -13.21 12.90 -9.25
N LYS A 59 -13.10 11.67 -8.70
CA LYS A 59 -13.86 10.52 -9.15
C LYS A 59 -14.06 9.53 -8.00
N LYS A 60 -15.21 8.86 -7.99
CA LYS A 60 -15.52 7.77 -7.06
C LYS A 60 -16.32 6.70 -7.79
N VAL A 61 -15.93 5.45 -7.62
CA VAL A 61 -16.63 4.30 -8.18
C VAL A 61 -16.87 3.25 -7.09
N PRO A 62 -18.03 2.58 -7.07
CA PRO A 62 -18.25 1.41 -6.23
C PRO A 62 -17.36 0.27 -6.73
N ALA A 63 -16.94 -0.59 -5.83
CA ALA A 63 -16.16 -1.78 -6.14
C ALA A 63 -16.65 -2.97 -5.31
N PRO A 64 -16.52 -4.22 -5.83
CA PRO A 64 -16.86 -5.39 -5.05
C PRO A 64 -16.03 -5.46 -3.75
N SER A 65 -16.66 -5.85 -2.66
CA SER A 65 -15.96 -6.09 -1.41
C SER A 65 -15.25 -7.45 -1.49
N HIS A 66 -13.99 -7.59 -1.14
CA HIS A 66 -13.19 -6.74 -0.30
C HIS A 66 -12.00 -6.20 -1.10
N GLN A 67 -11.96 -4.90 -1.33
CA GLN A 67 -10.77 -4.25 -1.90
C GLN A 67 -9.68 -4.21 -0.83
N GLY A 68 -8.42 -4.38 -1.24
CA GLY A 68 -7.23 -4.22 -0.41
C GLY A 68 -6.41 -2.99 -0.81
N ASP A 69 -5.11 -3.00 -0.53
CA ASP A 69 -4.20 -1.93 -0.93
C ASP A 69 -3.94 -1.96 -2.45
N LEU A 70 -3.40 -0.86 -2.99
CA LEU A 70 -3.31 -0.60 -4.41
C LEU A 70 -2.00 0.08 -4.79
N CYS A 71 -1.62 -0.05 -6.06
CA CYS A 71 -0.51 0.70 -6.64
C CYS A 71 -0.89 1.34 -7.98
N PHE A 72 -0.11 2.34 -8.39
CA PHE A 72 -0.25 2.99 -9.69
C PHE A 72 0.92 2.63 -10.58
N HIS A 73 0.64 2.21 -11.79
CA HIS A 73 1.67 1.91 -12.79
C HIS A 73 1.12 2.13 -14.20
N ASP A 74 1.90 2.80 -15.05
CA ASP A 74 1.59 3.03 -16.48
C ASP A 74 0.15 3.48 -16.75
N GLY A 75 -0.27 4.58 -16.06
CA GLY A 75 -1.59 5.17 -16.22
C GLY A 75 -2.75 4.38 -15.63
N LYS A 76 -2.48 3.31 -14.90
CA LYS A 76 -3.50 2.40 -14.33
C LYS A 76 -3.33 2.25 -12.82
N VAL A 77 -4.45 2.01 -12.17
CA VAL A 77 -4.53 1.64 -10.75
C VAL A 77 -4.78 0.14 -10.66
N TYR A 78 -3.89 -0.57 -9.96
CA TYR A 78 -3.99 -1.98 -9.68
C TYR A 78 -4.37 -2.17 -8.22
N VAL A 79 -5.35 -2.98 -7.93
CA VAL A 79 -5.90 -3.19 -6.58
C VAL A 79 -5.88 -4.67 -6.24
N ALA A 80 -5.27 -5.03 -5.12
CA ALA A 80 -5.39 -6.37 -4.58
C ALA A 80 -6.80 -6.58 -4.03
N VAL A 81 -7.46 -7.69 -4.39
CA VAL A 81 -8.86 -7.96 -4.05
C VAL A 81 -9.01 -9.41 -3.58
N ASN A 82 -9.78 -9.62 -2.54
CA ASN A 82 -10.19 -10.97 -2.18
C ASN A 82 -11.72 -11.05 -2.04
N LEU A 83 -12.34 -11.85 -2.87
CA LEU A 83 -13.81 -12.09 -2.87
C LEU A 83 -14.20 -13.26 -1.98
N GLY A 84 -13.21 -14.04 -1.50
CA GLY A 84 -13.37 -15.15 -0.58
C GLY A 84 -13.14 -14.79 0.89
N LYS A 85 -12.67 -15.76 1.67
CA LYS A 85 -12.31 -15.57 3.07
C LYS A 85 -10.83 -15.23 3.23
N PHE A 86 -10.53 -14.30 4.13
CA PHE A 86 -9.16 -13.97 4.51
C PHE A 86 -8.69 -14.81 5.70
N ASN A 87 -7.37 -15.05 5.76
CA ASN A 87 -6.67 -15.62 6.92
C ASN A 87 -7.13 -17.03 7.29
N GLU A 88 -7.77 -17.72 6.36
CA GLU A 88 -8.24 -19.07 6.48
C GLU A 88 -7.26 -20.06 5.80
N PRO A 89 -7.38 -21.36 6.06
CA PRO A 89 -6.61 -22.36 5.31
C PRO A 89 -6.78 -22.23 3.80
N ALA A 90 -5.80 -22.74 3.04
CA ALA A 90 -5.82 -22.72 1.59
C ALA A 90 -7.13 -23.23 1.00
N GLY A 91 -7.58 -22.62 -0.10
CA GLY A 91 -8.84 -22.96 -0.79
C GLY A 91 -10.07 -22.22 -0.28
N LYS A 92 -9.91 -21.25 0.64
CA LYS A 92 -11.01 -20.38 1.11
C LYS A 92 -10.92 -18.96 0.55
N ALA A 93 -9.75 -18.55 0.07
CA ALA A 93 -9.56 -17.27 -0.59
C ALA A 93 -10.04 -17.33 -2.05
N ASP A 94 -10.42 -16.16 -2.57
CA ASP A 94 -10.70 -15.91 -3.98
C ASP A 94 -10.00 -14.60 -4.36
N SER A 95 -8.71 -14.74 -4.68
CA SER A 95 -7.75 -13.64 -4.79
C SER A 95 -7.63 -13.13 -6.22
N TRP A 96 -7.67 -11.82 -6.38
CA TRP A 96 -7.69 -11.13 -7.67
C TRP A 96 -6.81 -9.88 -7.63
N VAL A 97 -6.40 -9.40 -8.82
CA VAL A 97 -6.00 -8.03 -9.07
C VAL A 97 -7.04 -7.40 -10.01
N PHE A 98 -7.66 -6.31 -9.56
CA PHE A 98 -8.53 -5.50 -10.40
C PHE A 98 -7.74 -4.34 -10.95
N VAL A 99 -7.91 -4.03 -12.24
CA VAL A 99 -7.20 -2.97 -12.93
C VAL A 99 -8.19 -1.89 -13.36
N PHE A 100 -7.90 -0.66 -12.97
CA PHE A 100 -8.71 0.50 -13.32
C PHE A 100 -7.88 1.49 -14.14
N ASP A 101 -8.52 2.20 -15.04
CA ASP A 101 -7.94 3.35 -15.71
C ASP A 101 -7.69 4.48 -14.69
N GLY A 102 -6.47 5.02 -14.67
CA GLY A 102 -6.04 5.99 -13.68
C GLY A 102 -6.76 7.35 -13.78
N ASP A 103 -7.32 7.70 -14.92
CA ASP A 103 -8.02 8.96 -15.09
C ASP A 103 -9.51 8.85 -14.80
N THR A 104 -10.15 7.84 -15.32
CA THR A 104 -11.60 7.67 -15.31
C THR A 104 -12.10 6.76 -14.20
N LEU A 105 -11.23 5.95 -13.58
CA LEU A 105 -11.53 4.82 -12.70
C LEU A 105 -12.47 3.78 -13.34
N LYS A 106 -12.52 3.71 -14.67
CA LYS A 106 -13.22 2.63 -15.36
C LYS A 106 -12.45 1.34 -15.12
N GLU A 107 -13.13 0.29 -14.69
CA GLU A 107 -12.54 -1.04 -14.60
C GLU A 107 -12.16 -1.54 -16.02
N LEU A 108 -10.91 -1.93 -16.18
CA LEU A 108 -10.33 -2.40 -17.44
C LEU A 108 -10.27 -3.93 -17.51
N SER A 109 -9.84 -4.57 -16.42
CA SER A 109 -9.70 -6.04 -16.36
C SER A 109 -9.64 -6.55 -14.92
N ARG A 110 -9.78 -7.86 -14.78
CA ARG A 110 -9.56 -8.63 -13.55
C ARG A 110 -8.64 -9.80 -13.85
N HIS A 111 -7.66 -10.02 -12.98
CA HIS A 111 -6.71 -11.11 -13.08
C HIS A 111 -6.79 -11.96 -11.81
N ALA A 112 -7.09 -13.24 -11.96
CA ALA A 112 -7.06 -14.17 -10.83
C ALA A 112 -5.60 -14.39 -10.40
N VAL A 113 -5.36 -14.38 -9.09
CA VAL A 113 -4.05 -14.64 -8.48
C VAL A 113 -4.18 -15.73 -7.41
N PRO A 114 -4.49 -16.97 -7.84
CA PRO A 114 -4.85 -18.07 -6.94
C PRO A 114 -3.68 -18.53 -6.05
N GLU A 115 -2.47 -18.09 -6.32
CA GLU A 115 -1.30 -18.36 -5.51
C GLU A 115 -1.39 -17.71 -4.11
N LEU A 116 -2.17 -16.62 -3.98
CA LEU A 116 -2.44 -15.98 -2.69
C LEU A 116 -3.55 -16.75 -1.94
N VAL A 117 -3.19 -17.90 -1.43
CA VAL A 117 -4.12 -18.88 -0.85
C VAL A 117 -4.80 -18.43 0.45
N HIS A 118 -4.34 -17.33 1.07
CA HIS A 118 -4.90 -16.77 2.30
C HIS A 118 -5.58 -15.40 2.09
N GLY A 119 -5.71 -14.96 0.84
CA GLY A 119 -6.39 -13.73 0.42
C GLY A 119 -5.43 -12.60 0.06
N ALA A 120 -5.63 -11.99 -1.11
CA ALA A 120 -4.88 -10.81 -1.55
C ALA A 120 -5.31 -9.58 -0.74
N GLY A 121 -4.39 -8.99 0.03
CA GLY A 121 -4.64 -7.87 0.94
C GLY A 121 -4.00 -6.55 0.52
N GLY A 122 -2.88 -6.60 -0.20
CA GLY A 122 -2.18 -5.41 -0.67
C GLY A 122 -1.23 -5.69 -1.81
N MET A 123 -0.74 -4.62 -2.43
CA MET A 123 0.21 -4.74 -3.53
C MET A 123 1.04 -3.48 -3.73
N ALA A 124 2.22 -3.67 -4.34
CA ALA A 124 3.09 -2.59 -4.82
C ALA A 124 3.64 -2.92 -6.21
N CYS A 125 4.16 -1.91 -6.89
CA CYS A 125 4.84 -2.06 -8.18
C CYS A 125 6.27 -1.54 -8.10
N LYS A 126 7.21 -2.31 -8.62
CA LYS A 126 8.61 -1.92 -8.81
C LYS A 126 9.07 -2.31 -10.21
N ASP A 127 9.54 -1.34 -10.99
CA ASP A 127 10.12 -1.58 -12.34
C ASP A 127 9.22 -2.44 -13.26
N GLY A 128 7.90 -2.21 -13.18
CA GLY A 128 6.91 -2.96 -13.97
C GLY A 128 6.65 -4.39 -13.47
N ARG A 129 7.18 -4.79 -12.32
CA ARG A 129 6.82 -6.03 -11.61
C ARG A 129 5.92 -5.71 -10.43
N PHE A 130 5.01 -6.61 -10.14
CA PHE A 130 4.08 -6.47 -9.03
C PHE A 130 4.47 -7.40 -7.88
N LEU A 131 4.44 -6.87 -6.67
CA LEU A 131 4.51 -7.65 -5.45
C LEU A 131 3.13 -7.60 -4.78
N ILE A 132 2.52 -8.77 -4.59
CA ILE A 132 1.22 -8.90 -3.93
C ILE A 132 1.44 -9.57 -2.58
N VAL A 133 0.78 -9.04 -1.57
CA VAL A 133 0.86 -9.49 -0.18
C VAL A 133 -0.55 -9.75 0.36
N GLY A 134 -0.67 -10.40 1.50
CA GLY A 134 -2.01 -10.63 2.02
C GLY A 134 -2.11 -11.45 3.29
N GLY A 135 -3.23 -12.11 3.41
CA GLY A 135 -3.67 -12.82 4.59
C GLY A 135 -2.68 -13.81 5.17
N LEU A 136 -2.79 -14.01 6.48
CA LEU A 136 -1.97 -14.96 7.22
C LEU A 136 -2.83 -15.65 8.29
N PRO A 137 -2.95 -16.99 8.26
CA PRO A 137 -3.62 -17.72 9.34
C PRO A 137 -2.92 -17.53 10.69
N PRO A 138 -3.65 -17.59 11.82
CA PRO A 138 -3.09 -17.28 13.14
C PRO A 138 -1.86 -18.09 13.54
N GLU A 139 -1.74 -19.33 13.06
CA GLU A 139 -0.65 -20.24 13.44
C GLU A 139 0.57 -20.16 12.53
N THR A 140 0.57 -19.27 11.53
CA THR A 140 1.67 -19.14 10.57
C THR A 140 2.72 -18.17 11.10
N GLY A 141 3.95 -18.63 11.23
CA GLY A 141 5.07 -17.89 11.83
C GLY A 141 5.80 -16.92 10.88
N GLU A 142 5.38 -16.82 9.62
CA GLU A 142 6.10 -16.07 8.58
C GLU A 142 5.13 -15.50 7.55
N ASN A 143 5.49 -14.38 6.93
CA ASN A 143 4.70 -13.77 5.88
C ASN A 143 5.15 -14.24 4.49
N TYR A 144 4.25 -14.15 3.51
CA TYR A 144 4.51 -14.51 2.12
C TYR A 144 4.39 -13.29 1.21
N LEU A 145 5.32 -13.20 0.25
CA LEU A 145 5.37 -12.18 -0.77
C LEU A 145 5.26 -12.88 -2.12
N TYR A 146 4.36 -12.44 -2.97
CA TYR A 146 4.09 -13.08 -4.26
C TYR A 146 4.48 -12.14 -5.39
N GLU A 147 5.47 -12.53 -6.18
CA GLU A 147 6.01 -11.76 -7.28
C GLU A 147 5.34 -12.14 -8.59
N TYR A 148 4.95 -11.12 -9.35
CA TYR A 148 4.33 -11.23 -10.66
C TYR A 148 5.05 -10.33 -11.66
N ASP A 149 5.04 -10.71 -12.95
CA ASP A 149 5.53 -9.87 -14.03
C ASP A 149 4.54 -8.74 -14.39
N GLY A 150 4.92 -7.90 -15.37
CA GLY A 150 4.09 -6.78 -15.82
C GLY A 150 2.75 -7.17 -16.47
N GLN A 151 2.54 -8.43 -16.79
CA GLN A 151 1.30 -9.00 -17.30
C GLN A 151 0.50 -9.74 -16.22
N LEU A 152 0.90 -9.61 -14.94
CA LEU A 152 0.33 -10.30 -13.79
C LEU A 152 0.43 -11.84 -13.90
N LYS A 153 1.47 -12.34 -14.57
CA LYS A 153 1.82 -13.76 -14.55
C LYS A 153 2.70 -14.03 -13.33
N PHE A 154 2.33 -15.03 -12.56
CA PHE A 154 3.07 -15.45 -11.36
C PHE A 154 4.52 -15.83 -11.69
N ILE A 155 5.47 -15.31 -10.92
CA ILE A 155 6.89 -15.64 -11.02
C ILE A 155 7.26 -16.58 -9.89
N GLN A 156 7.13 -16.12 -8.64
CA GLN A 156 7.46 -16.94 -7.47
C GLN A 156 6.88 -16.37 -6.17
N ARG A 157 6.88 -17.20 -5.14
CA ARG A 157 6.57 -16.81 -3.77
C ARG A 157 7.86 -16.74 -2.96
N HIS A 158 8.06 -15.64 -2.26
CA HIS A 158 9.12 -15.48 -1.28
C HIS A 158 8.57 -15.63 0.13
N VAL A 159 9.41 -16.11 1.04
CA VAL A 159 9.12 -16.16 2.47
C VAL A 159 9.83 -14.98 3.14
N LEU A 160 9.07 -14.16 3.84
CA LEU A 160 9.60 -13.09 4.67
C LEU A 160 9.67 -13.59 6.11
N ALA A 161 10.87 -13.90 6.59
CA ALA A 161 11.12 -14.40 7.95
C ALA A 161 10.96 -13.31 9.01
N SER A 162 9.80 -12.65 9.02
CA SER A 162 9.49 -11.51 9.90
C SER A 162 8.85 -11.91 11.23
N GLY A 163 8.58 -13.19 11.44
CA GLY A 163 7.68 -13.68 12.47
C GLY A 163 6.20 -13.40 12.13
N HIS A 164 5.30 -13.91 12.95
CA HIS A 164 3.86 -13.76 12.77
C HIS A 164 3.43 -12.29 12.77
N THR A 165 2.44 -11.96 11.94
CA THR A 165 1.72 -10.68 11.96
C THR A 165 0.21 -10.93 12.01
N ASP A 166 -0.54 -10.09 12.72
CA ASP A 166 -2.00 -10.22 12.80
C ASP A 166 -2.61 -10.02 11.40
N LYS A 167 -3.23 -11.07 10.88
CA LYS A 167 -3.88 -11.10 9.54
C LYS A 167 -2.94 -10.85 8.36
N GLY A 168 -1.64 -11.06 8.53
CA GLY A 168 -0.65 -10.89 7.47
C GLY A 168 -0.28 -9.43 7.17
N ILE A 169 0.24 -9.21 5.96
CA ILE A 169 0.62 -7.90 5.46
C ILE A 169 -0.58 -7.25 4.76
N GLN A 170 -0.86 -5.99 5.08
CA GLN A 170 -2.02 -5.26 4.57
C GLN A 170 -1.65 -4.27 3.47
N THR A 171 -0.48 -3.64 3.56
CA THR A 171 0.00 -2.65 2.58
C THR A 171 1.44 -2.91 2.21
N ALA A 172 1.84 -2.53 1.00
CA ALA A 172 3.21 -2.67 0.53
C ALA A 172 3.64 -1.42 -0.25
N GLU A 173 4.92 -1.03 -0.10
CA GLU A 173 5.56 0.03 -0.88
C GLU A 173 7.02 -0.28 -1.10
N TYR A 174 7.54 0.00 -2.30
CA TYR A 174 8.97 -0.03 -2.58
C TYR A 174 9.54 1.39 -2.60
N ALA A 175 10.51 1.64 -1.74
CA ALA A 175 11.11 2.96 -1.61
C ALA A 175 12.59 2.88 -1.22
N ASP A 176 13.43 3.63 -1.96
CA ASP A 176 14.82 3.89 -1.60
C ASP A 176 15.64 2.61 -1.29
N GLY A 177 15.42 1.54 -2.11
CA GLY A 177 16.14 0.27 -1.99
C GLY A 177 15.50 -0.74 -1.02
N PHE A 178 14.33 -0.42 -0.46
CA PHE A 178 13.65 -1.29 0.51
C PHE A 178 12.17 -1.47 0.19
N TRP A 179 11.67 -2.64 0.55
CA TRP A 179 10.26 -2.94 0.67
C TRP A 179 9.77 -2.61 2.07
N TRP A 180 8.67 -1.87 2.15
CA TRP A 180 8.00 -1.49 3.38
C TRP A 180 6.62 -2.11 3.44
N PHE A 181 6.25 -2.70 4.58
CA PHE A 181 5.01 -3.43 4.74
C PHE A 181 4.27 -3.00 6.00
N GLY A 182 3.04 -2.55 5.85
CA GLY A 182 2.15 -2.23 6.95
C GLY A 182 1.31 -3.43 7.37
N CYS A 183 1.29 -3.73 8.67
CA CYS A 183 0.53 -4.84 9.23
C CYS A 183 -0.37 -4.35 10.37
N TYR A 184 -1.50 -5.01 10.54
CA TYR A 184 -2.35 -4.81 11.70
C TYR A 184 -1.65 -5.23 12.99
N GLY A 185 -2.31 -5.02 14.11
CA GLY A 185 -1.89 -5.43 15.43
C GLY A 185 -2.16 -4.37 16.50
N LYS A 186 -1.91 -4.75 17.75
CA LYS A 186 -1.94 -3.84 18.91
C LYS A 186 -0.66 -4.01 19.71
N PRO A 187 0.38 -3.22 19.39
CA PRO A 187 0.44 -2.14 18.40
C PRO A 187 0.51 -2.65 16.95
N ALA A 188 0.15 -1.80 15.98
CA ALA A 188 0.37 -2.06 14.57
C ALA A 188 1.87 -2.13 14.27
N ILE A 189 2.23 -2.90 13.24
CA ILE A 189 3.62 -3.25 12.93
C ILE A 189 3.98 -2.75 11.54
N LEU A 190 5.16 -2.19 11.41
CA LEU A 190 5.84 -1.92 10.15
C LEU A 190 6.99 -2.92 10.00
N LEU A 191 7.05 -3.58 8.83
CA LEU A 191 8.16 -4.45 8.45
C LEU A 191 8.95 -3.80 7.33
N ARG A 192 10.22 -4.20 7.21
CA ARG A 192 11.06 -3.82 6.08
C ARG A 192 11.87 -5.02 5.59
N ALA A 193 12.01 -5.13 4.28
CA ALA A 193 12.93 -6.04 3.61
C ALA A 193 13.84 -5.29 2.64
N ASP A 194 14.98 -5.85 2.33
CA ASP A 194 15.84 -5.34 1.24
C ASP A 194 15.28 -5.74 -0.14
N ASP A 195 16.02 -5.40 -1.17
CA ASP A 195 15.65 -5.66 -2.56
C ASP A 195 15.62 -7.16 -2.93
N GLN A 196 16.27 -8.01 -2.15
CA GLN A 196 16.27 -9.47 -2.25
C GLN A 196 15.26 -10.13 -1.30
N PHE A 197 14.33 -9.36 -0.74
CA PHE A 197 13.32 -9.79 0.23
C PHE A 197 13.90 -10.35 1.54
N GLN A 198 15.16 -10.02 1.88
CA GLN A 198 15.70 -10.35 3.20
C GLN A 198 15.12 -9.42 4.24
N PHE A 199 14.60 -9.99 5.31
CA PHE A 199 14.02 -9.22 6.40
C PHE A 199 15.08 -8.34 7.08
N THR A 200 14.83 -7.02 7.19
CA THR A 200 15.77 -6.02 7.72
C THR A 200 15.25 -5.23 8.92
N GLY A 201 13.98 -5.33 9.25
CA GLY A 201 13.46 -4.59 10.40
C GLY A 201 11.98 -4.77 10.71
N ARG A 202 11.64 -4.54 12.01
CA ARG A 202 10.28 -4.62 12.55
C ARG A 202 10.10 -3.56 13.63
N TRP A 203 9.12 -2.69 13.47
CA TRP A 203 8.85 -1.56 14.37
C TRP A 203 7.38 -1.42 14.71
N LYS A 204 7.11 -0.75 15.83
CA LYS A 204 5.77 -0.31 16.22
C LYS A 204 5.44 0.97 15.47
N PHE A 205 4.83 0.84 14.31
CA PHE A 205 4.38 1.97 13.49
C PHE A 205 3.17 1.53 12.65
N ASN A 206 2.17 2.39 12.53
CA ASN A 206 0.95 2.06 11.80
C ASN A 206 0.98 2.60 10.38
N ALA A 207 1.18 1.71 9.42
CA ALA A 207 1.02 1.95 7.98
C ALA A 207 0.00 0.98 7.36
N SER A 208 -0.80 0.29 8.17
CA SER A 208 -1.64 -0.83 7.75
C SER A 208 -2.84 -0.48 6.86
N VAL A 209 -3.10 0.81 6.63
CA VAL A 209 -4.18 1.29 5.76
C VAL A 209 -3.67 2.24 4.67
N GLY A 210 -2.37 2.25 4.44
CA GLY A 210 -1.75 2.96 3.33
C GLY A 210 -0.38 3.55 3.65
N ILE A 211 0.56 3.26 2.78
CA ILE A 211 1.90 3.83 2.73
C ILE A 211 2.25 4.05 1.27
N VAL A 212 2.77 5.22 0.92
CA VAL A 212 3.25 5.50 -0.42
C VAL A 212 4.43 6.47 -0.39
N ARG A 213 5.48 6.18 -1.16
CA ARG A 213 6.61 7.07 -1.36
C ARG A 213 6.21 8.25 -2.25
N ILE A 214 6.61 9.45 -1.86
CA ILE A 214 6.34 10.70 -2.62
C ILE A 214 7.61 11.44 -3.05
N ALA A 215 8.74 11.17 -2.41
CA ALA A 215 10.06 11.69 -2.73
C ALA A 215 11.12 10.80 -2.03
N PRO A 216 12.42 10.97 -2.31
CA PRO A 216 13.47 10.31 -1.54
C PRO A 216 13.29 10.54 -0.05
N ASN A 217 13.26 9.45 0.72
CA ASN A 217 13.05 9.46 2.19
C ASN A 217 11.77 10.17 2.66
N GLN A 218 10.74 10.28 1.82
CA GLN A 218 9.46 10.88 2.19
C GLN A 218 8.28 9.99 1.81
N PHE A 219 7.36 9.81 2.77
CA PHE A 219 6.17 8.98 2.64
C PHE A 219 4.92 9.75 3.01
N LEU A 220 3.80 9.39 2.38
CA LEU A 220 2.47 9.60 2.93
C LEU A 220 2.02 8.32 3.64
N ILE A 221 1.53 8.50 4.85
CA ILE A 221 0.91 7.44 5.66
C ILE A 221 -0.56 7.79 5.82
N ALA A 222 -1.42 6.83 5.50
CA ALA A 222 -2.86 7.01 5.70
C ALA A 222 -3.27 6.60 7.11
N GLU A 223 -4.19 7.38 7.67
CA GLU A 223 -4.87 7.08 8.93
C GLU A 223 -6.37 6.97 8.66
N ASN A 224 -7.02 5.92 9.16
CA ASN A 224 -8.47 5.75 9.11
C ASN A 224 -9.07 6.00 10.50
N LYS A 225 -10.16 6.77 10.55
CA LYS A 225 -10.91 7.00 11.79
C LYS A 225 -12.36 6.59 11.58
N ALA A 226 -12.81 5.59 12.33
CA ALA A 226 -14.22 5.23 12.42
C ALA A 226 -14.92 6.10 13.46
N THR A 227 -16.05 6.71 13.09
CA THR A 227 -16.86 7.53 13.98
C THR A 227 -18.32 7.04 13.93
N LYS A 228 -18.87 6.68 15.10
CA LYS A 228 -20.25 6.17 15.21
C LYS A 228 -21.23 7.20 14.64
N GLY A 229 -22.12 6.77 13.76
CA GLY A 229 -23.13 7.61 13.11
C GLY A 229 -22.62 8.45 11.94
N VAL A 230 -21.30 8.50 11.70
CA VAL A 230 -20.68 9.23 10.57
C VAL A 230 -20.12 8.28 9.53
N GLY A 231 -19.45 7.21 9.97
CA GLY A 231 -18.70 6.29 9.13
C GLY A 231 -17.20 6.43 9.31
N ASN A 232 -16.45 6.02 8.28
CA ASN A 232 -15.00 6.08 8.24
C ASN A 232 -14.54 7.30 7.46
N THR A 233 -13.55 8.01 7.99
CA THR A 233 -12.82 9.09 7.33
C THR A 233 -11.36 8.76 7.28
N ALA A 234 -10.61 9.34 6.33
CA ALA A 234 -9.19 9.13 6.21
C ALA A 234 -8.42 10.44 6.03
N ARG A 235 -7.21 10.47 6.53
CA ARG A 235 -6.25 11.57 6.32
C ARG A 235 -4.86 11.04 6.06
N LEU A 236 -4.03 11.87 5.47
CA LEU A 236 -2.62 11.62 5.19
C LEU A 236 -1.73 12.37 6.17
N ARG A 237 -0.65 11.73 6.54
CA ARG A 237 0.45 12.29 7.33
C ARG A 237 1.76 12.12 6.58
N LEU A 238 2.62 13.09 6.66
CA LEU A 238 3.99 12.94 6.18
C LEU A 238 4.81 12.14 7.19
N ALA A 239 5.66 11.25 6.65
CA ALA A 239 6.60 10.46 7.44
C ALA A 239 7.93 10.34 6.72
N ARG A 240 8.97 9.99 7.47
CA ARG A 240 10.33 9.75 6.96
C ARG A 240 11.00 8.60 7.69
N PRO A 241 12.01 7.96 7.08
CA PRO A 241 12.79 6.92 7.72
C PRO A 241 13.47 7.40 9.00
N HIS A 242 13.50 6.51 9.99
CA HIS A 242 14.21 6.71 11.25
C HIS A 242 14.93 5.40 11.63
N PRO A 243 16.21 5.43 12.00
CA PRO A 243 17.01 4.22 12.21
C PRO A 243 16.45 3.31 13.30
N GLU A 244 15.90 3.85 14.38
CA GLU A 244 15.41 3.07 15.51
C GLU A 244 13.88 2.80 15.46
N LYS A 245 13.10 3.63 14.75
CA LYS A 245 11.63 3.57 14.75
C LYS A 245 11.04 3.11 13.42
N GLY A 246 11.89 2.81 12.42
CA GLY A 246 11.49 2.53 11.05
C GLY A 246 11.03 3.79 10.33
N LEU A 247 9.86 4.29 10.68
CA LEU A 247 9.36 5.60 10.25
C LEU A 247 8.98 6.47 11.45
N ILE A 248 9.01 7.79 11.26
CA ILE A 248 8.43 8.79 12.18
C ILE A 248 7.57 9.77 11.39
N LEU A 249 6.50 10.25 12.01
CA LEU A 249 5.66 11.31 11.45
C LEU A 249 6.35 12.69 11.63
N ASP A 250 6.24 13.57 10.64
CA ASP A 250 6.90 14.88 10.68
C ASP A 250 6.46 15.78 11.85
N SER A 251 5.24 15.60 12.36
CA SER A 251 4.76 16.30 13.54
C SER A 251 5.33 15.79 14.88
N GLU A 252 6.13 14.73 14.86
CA GLU A 252 6.75 14.12 16.03
C GLU A 252 8.25 14.45 16.16
N GLN A 253 8.69 15.50 15.44
CA GLN A 253 10.03 16.04 15.63
C GLN A 253 10.12 16.81 16.96
N PRO A 254 11.21 16.62 17.73
CA PRO A 254 11.51 17.46 18.89
C PRO A 254 11.80 18.91 18.50
#